data_779946a3eaa7029694b50265cf3fe94d
#
_entry.id   779946a3eaa7029694b50265cf3fe94d
#
_cell.length_a   1.000
_cell.length_b   1.000
_cell.length_c   1.000
_cell.angle_alpha   90.00
_cell.angle_beta   90.00
_cell.angle_gamma   90.00
#
_symmetry.space_group_name_H-M   'P 1'
#
loop_
_entity.id
_entity.type
_entity.pdbx_description
1 polymer ?
#
loop_
_entity_poly.entity_id
_entity_poly.type
_entity_poly.pdbx_seq_one_letter_code
_entity_poly.pdbx_strand_id
1 'polypeptide(L)'
;MWTHRLAAFALGCSALAAPACAVDDSASAEDDLTSVTARSRTLQFEGYVYVAPTASDSEILNAVRAQTQTAFGALRTAEIGVNNRELKAVDVATFTRANVTIVNPDEPSEPGTPMIRVRYRYTDDAVVPVDMAKRSALGLAVMSPSYKSQTKRILEECTANDSHAQDFASSIWYVFDPSLASCRKAMAAEQKAIDDASASLSDPTTQVVKEEVGRLYLPTTVSLGPDKTNQGKSYPEYDRLFAGGVKPDTLVFGLVNGYLDHGAHDATDSGYAEWMDTLKEALKVRDFKLASIEPAEDLSTFDVGGKTVKSASFADLVAWETDNELPDGLTYADRLALKKAVGAKLVGHWITLAAPVTVRLGDGAPRPFTIEILTYFGADSSPVPHKKAIKNSDVFIYNGHSYIGYGPLDPGNFSVADFPSSYQILFIDGCVSYNYYEKDYIPLKAGGTKNLDLVTNGLEAPAYNSGYALGRFVSRMIDGSNASYAELLKAAAATDSLRVVDGELDNAFDPDKARLVVE
;
A
#
# COMPACT_ATOMS: atom_id res chain seq x y z
N MET A 1 -30.24 0.75 -7.85
CA MET A 1 -30.83 -0.49 -8.38
C MET A 1 -30.32 -0.69 -9.80
N TRP A 2 -29.19 -1.36 -9.94
CA TRP A 2 -28.64 -1.76 -11.24
C TRP A 2 -28.29 -3.23 -11.14
N THR A 3 -29.09 -4.04 -11.81
CA THR A 3 -28.90 -5.49 -11.91
C THR A 3 -28.03 -5.78 -13.12
N HIS A 4 -26.78 -6.16 -12.93
CA HIS A 4 -25.95 -6.69 -14.00
C HIS A 4 -26.24 -8.19 -14.19
N ARG A 5 -26.77 -8.53 -15.35
CA ARG A 5 -26.87 -9.92 -15.82
C ARG A 5 -25.51 -10.36 -16.37
N LEU A 6 -24.86 -11.29 -15.69
CA LEU A 6 -23.71 -12.03 -16.20
C LEU A 6 -24.18 -12.99 -17.30
N ALA A 7 -23.71 -12.76 -18.52
CA ALA A 7 -23.80 -13.72 -19.61
C ALA A 7 -22.61 -14.69 -19.49
N ALA A 8 -22.91 -15.95 -19.18
CA ALA A 8 -21.93 -17.02 -19.17
C ALA A 8 -21.58 -17.38 -20.61
N PHE A 9 -20.32 -17.14 -21.01
CA PHE A 9 -19.74 -17.72 -22.22
C PHE A 9 -19.10 -19.06 -21.84
N ALA A 10 -19.70 -20.15 -22.32
CA ALA A 10 -19.12 -21.48 -22.24
C ALA A 10 -18.05 -21.61 -23.34
N LEU A 11 -16.78 -21.48 -22.97
CA LEU A 11 -15.67 -21.96 -23.81
C LEU A 11 -15.50 -23.44 -23.52
N GLY A 12 -15.70 -24.25 -24.55
CA GLY A 12 -15.44 -25.68 -24.50
C GLY A 12 -13.93 -25.94 -24.42
N CYS A 13 -13.43 -26.18 -23.21
CA CYS A 13 -12.10 -26.75 -22.99
C CYS A 13 -12.22 -28.27 -22.98
N SER A 14 -11.60 -28.92 -23.96
CA SER A 14 -11.35 -30.35 -23.93
C SER A 14 -10.44 -30.66 -22.73
N ALA A 15 -11.00 -31.29 -21.71
CA ALA A 15 -10.29 -31.69 -20.50
C ALA A 15 -9.31 -32.85 -20.84
N LEU A 16 -8.02 -32.52 -20.85
CA LEU A 16 -6.97 -33.49 -20.55
C LEU A 16 -6.91 -33.60 -19.02
N ALA A 17 -7.46 -34.70 -18.50
CA ALA A 17 -7.36 -35.03 -17.08
C ALA A 17 -5.89 -35.33 -16.73
N ALA A 18 -5.21 -34.37 -16.15
CA ALA A 18 -3.99 -34.61 -15.38
C ALA A 18 -4.40 -35.09 -13.98
N PRO A 19 -3.70 -36.04 -13.35
CA PRO A 19 -3.99 -36.43 -11.99
C PRO A 19 -3.72 -35.26 -11.06
N ALA A 20 -4.75 -34.81 -10.35
CA ALA A 20 -4.61 -33.89 -9.24
C ALA A 20 -3.72 -34.58 -8.20
N CYS A 21 -2.49 -34.10 -8.02
CA CYS A 21 -1.76 -34.33 -6.80
C CYS A 21 -2.58 -33.67 -5.69
N ALA A 22 -3.16 -34.48 -4.81
CA ALA A 22 -3.73 -34.00 -3.58
C ALA A 22 -2.60 -33.31 -2.80
N VAL A 23 -2.68 -32.00 -2.69
CA VAL A 23 -1.91 -31.25 -1.71
C VAL A 23 -2.47 -31.69 -0.36
N ASP A 24 -1.59 -32.11 0.52
CA ASP A 24 -1.93 -32.54 1.88
C ASP A 24 -2.46 -31.32 2.66
N ASP A 25 -3.78 -31.17 2.73
CA ASP A 25 -4.51 -30.04 3.32
C ASP A 25 -4.50 -30.08 4.87
N SER A 26 -3.56 -30.77 5.48
CA SER A 26 -3.52 -30.93 6.94
C SER A 26 -2.58 -29.98 7.69
N ALA A 27 -1.90 -29.05 7.01
CA ALA A 27 -1.29 -27.92 7.70
C ALA A 27 -2.39 -26.90 8.01
N SER A 28 -2.75 -26.73 9.28
CA SER A 28 -3.54 -25.59 9.74
C SER A 28 -2.83 -24.33 9.20
N ALA A 29 -3.50 -23.57 8.32
CA ALA A 29 -2.95 -22.30 7.86
C ALA A 29 -2.73 -21.44 9.12
N GLU A 30 -1.48 -21.12 9.45
CA GLU A 30 -1.18 -20.17 10.51
C GLU A 30 -1.75 -18.80 10.08
N ASP A 31 -2.39 -18.12 11.04
CA ASP A 31 -2.82 -16.75 10.85
C ASP A 31 -1.59 -15.89 10.53
N ASP A 32 -1.69 -14.96 9.58
CA ASP A 32 -0.52 -14.19 9.17
C ASP A 32 -0.65 -12.66 9.34
N LEU A 33 -1.87 -12.12 9.43
CA LEU A 33 -2.10 -10.68 9.68
C LEU A 33 -3.52 -10.39 10.16
N THR A 34 -3.76 -9.19 10.73
CA THR A 34 -5.08 -8.72 11.14
C THR A 34 -5.65 -7.71 10.13
N SER A 35 -6.91 -7.90 9.73
CA SER A 35 -7.68 -6.93 8.94
C SER A 35 -9.17 -7.01 9.24
N VAL A 36 -9.89 -5.92 8.95
CA VAL A 36 -11.37 -5.87 9.04
C VAL A 36 -12.05 -5.90 7.69
N THR A 37 -11.38 -5.45 6.63
CA THR A 37 -11.93 -5.33 5.26
C THR A 37 -11.27 -6.28 4.29
N ALA A 38 -10.12 -6.83 4.62
CA ALA A 38 -9.35 -7.75 3.79
C ALA A 38 -9.30 -9.17 4.34
N ARG A 39 -8.89 -10.10 3.46
CA ARG A 39 -8.50 -11.46 3.80
C ARG A 39 -7.13 -11.77 3.26
N SER A 40 -6.26 -12.29 4.12
CA SER A 40 -4.94 -12.78 3.72
C SER A 40 -5.05 -14.13 3.03
N ARG A 41 -4.38 -14.27 1.90
CA ARG A 41 -4.39 -15.46 1.05
C ARG A 41 -3.02 -15.66 0.42
N THR A 42 -2.66 -16.89 0.15
CA THR A 42 -1.58 -17.16 -0.80
C THR A 42 -2.11 -17.04 -2.21
N LEU A 43 -1.41 -16.30 -3.07
CA LEU A 43 -1.73 -16.10 -4.47
C LEU A 43 -0.74 -16.87 -5.34
N GLN A 44 -1.22 -17.49 -6.41
CA GLN A 44 -0.38 -18.24 -7.34
C GLN A 44 -0.87 -18.10 -8.77
N PHE A 45 0.04 -17.90 -9.73
CA PHE A 45 -0.26 -17.97 -11.16
C PHE A 45 0.92 -18.53 -11.93
N GLU A 46 0.66 -19.01 -13.16
CA GLU A 46 1.68 -19.54 -14.06
C GLU A 46 1.79 -18.64 -15.31
N GLY A 47 2.99 -18.59 -15.86
CA GLY A 47 3.27 -17.92 -17.12
C GLY A 47 4.42 -18.56 -17.87
N TYR A 48 4.74 -18.02 -19.02
CA TYR A 48 5.90 -18.44 -19.78
C TYR A 48 6.48 -17.30 -20.62
N VAL A 49 7.77 -17.41 -20.89
CA VAL A 49 8.49 -16.47 -21.76
C VAL A 49 9.26 -17.27 -22.82
N TYR A 50 9.51 -16.63 -23.97
CA TYR A 50 10.39 -17.15 -25.00
C TYR A 50 11.71 -16.40 -24.97
N VAL A 51 12.84 -17.15 -25.01
CA VAL A 51 14.18 -16.59 -25.01
C VAL A 51 15.05 -17.26 -26.06
N ALA A 52 16.13 -16.61 -26.48
CA ALA A 52 17.08 -17.21 -27.40
C ALA A 52 17.73 -18.47 -26.80
N PRO A 53 18.14 -19.46 -27.61
CA PRO A 53 18.82 -20.65 -27.11
C PRO A 53 20.11 -20.37 -26.35
N THR A 54 20.72 -19.22 -26.61
CA THR A 54 21.96 -18.76 -25.97
C THR A 54 21.71 -17.85 -24.76
N ALA A 55 20.45 -17.64 -24.35
CA ALA A 55 20.12 -16.77 -23.23
C ALA A 55 20.73 -17.31 -21.92
N SER A 56 21.40 -16.45 -21.20
CA SER A 56 21.92 -16.72 -19.85
C SER A 56 20.79 -16.84 -18.82
N ASP A 57 21.07 -17.44 -17.68
CA ASP A 57 20.12 -17.53 -16.57
C ASP A 57 19.66 -16.13 -16.09
N SER A 58 20.56 -15.13 -16.14
CA SER A 58 20.22 -13.76 -15.80
C SER A 58 19.23 -13.14 -16.79
N GLU A 59 19.38 -13.37 -18.09
CA GLU A 59 18.45 -12.90 -19.13
C GLU A 59 17.09 -13.56 -18.98
N ILE A 60 17.07 -14.86 -18.71
CA ILE A 60 15.83 -15.61 -18.43
C ILE A 60 15.12 -15.03 -17.20
N LEU A 61 15.84 -14.85 -16.08
CA LEU A 61 15.30 -14.29 -14.86
C LEU A 61 14.73 -12.87 -15.07
N ASN A 62 15.44 -12.04 -15.82
CA ASN A 62 14.97 -10.70 -16.15
C ASN A 62 13.72 -10.71 -17.03
N ALA A 63 13.62 -11.62 -17.99
CA ALA A 63 12.42 -11.77 -18.82
C ALA A 63 11.21 -12.22 -17.99
N VAL A 64 11.40 -13.19 -17.09
CA VAL A 64 10.34 -13.62 -16.17
C VAL A 64 9.92 -12.49 -15.24
N ARG A 65 10.86 -11.78 -14.60
CA ARG A 65 10.58 -10.62 -13.74
C ARG A 65 9.84 -9.51 -14.46
N ALA A 66 10.21 -9.23 -15.71
CA ALA A 66 9.51 -8.24 -16.52
C ALA A 66 8.05 -8.65 -16.79
N GLN A 67 7.80 -9.94 -17.00
CA GLN A 67 6.44 -10.46 -17.21
C GLN A 67 5.63 -10.49 -15.91
N THR A 68 6.18 -11.00 -14.79
CA THR A 68 5.47 -11.06 -13.49
C THR A 68 5.11 -9.67 -12.99
N GLN A 69 5.98 -8.67 -13.16
CA GLN A 69 5.70 -7.28 -12.82
C GLN A 69 4.40 -6.77 -13.48
N THR A 70 4.08 -7.24 -14.69
CA THR A 70 2.88 -6.77 -15.41
C THR A 70 1.57 -7.30 -14.82
N ALA A 71 1.62 -8.31 -13.95
CA ALA A 71 0.44 -8.75 -13.20
C ALA A 71 -0.01 -7.72 -12.15
N PHE A 72 0.85 -6.80 -11.74
CA PHE A 72 0.57 -5.84 -10.67
C PHE A 72 -0.70 -5.01 -10.95
N GLY A 73 -0.75 -4.31 -12.09
CA GLY A 73 -1.92 -3.50 -12.47
C GLY A 73 -3.18 -4.34 -12.61
N ALA A 74 -3.04 -5.53 -13.21
CA ALA A 74 -4.15 -6.46 -13.39
C ALA A 74 -4.71 -6.99 -12.05
N LEU A 75 -3.86 -7.25 -11.06
CA LEU A 75 -4.27 -7.65 -9.71
C LEU A 75 -4.91 -6.46 -8.97
N ARG A 76 -4.29 -5.28 -9.04
CA ARG A 76 -4.80 -4.05 -8.44
C ARG A 76 -6.21 -3.71 -8.95
N THR A 77 -6.46 -3.81 -10.26
CA THR A 77 -7.79 -3.58 -10.84
C THR A 77 -8.79 -4.69 -10.52
N ALA A 78 -8.31 -5.86 -10.11
CA ALA A 78 -9.12 -6.94 -9.53
C ALA A 78 -9.27 -6.82 -8.00
N GLU A 79 -8.89 -5.68 -7.41
CA GLU A 79 -8.91 -5.41 -5.97
C GLU A 79 -8.06 -6.37 -5.14
N ILE A 80 -6.92 -6.80 -5.65
CA ILE A 80 -5.97 -7.68 -4.96
C ILE A 80 -4.68 -6.91 -4.69
N GLY A 81 -4.35 -6.74 -3.41
CA GLY A 81 -3.04 -6.28 -2.97
C GLY A 81 -2.07 -7.47 -2.86
N VAL A 82 -0.83 -7.28 -3.28
CA VAL A 82 0.25 -8.30 -3.22
C VAL A 82 1.42 -7.79 -2.40
N ASN A 83 2.15 -8.69 -1.76
CA ASN A 83 3.19 -8.33 -0.79
C ASN A 83 4.58 -8.16 -1.42
N ASN A 84 4.95 -8.98 -2.41
CA ASN A 84 6.26 -8.88 -3.03
C ASN A 84 6.39 -7.63 -3.90
N ARG A 85 7.34 -6.77 -3.57
CA ARG A 85 7.59 -5.51 -4.26
C ARG A 85 7.64 -5.69 -5.77
N GLU A 86 6.70 -5.06 -6.47
CA GLU A 86 6.55 -5.11 -7.93
C GLU A 86 6.51 -6.53 -8.51
N LEU A 87 6.13 -7.56 -7.75
CA LEU A 87 6.11 -8.97 -8.15
C LEU A 87 7.46 -9.48 -8.73
N LYS A 88 8.58 -8.95 -8.28
CA LYS A 88 9.92 -9.31 -8.77
C LYS A 88 10.60 -10.47 -8.03
N ALA A 89 10.03 -10.91 -6.90
CA ALA A 89 10.53 -12.09 -6.18
C ALA A 89 10.04 -13.36 -6.86
N VAL A 90 10.81 -13.88 -7.80
CA VAL A 90 10.51 -15.11 -8.56
C VAL A 90 11.36 -16.26 -8.07
N ASP A 91 10.73 -17.42 -7.87
CA ASP A 91 11.44 -18.65 -7.52
C ASP A 91 11.95 -19.35 -8.80
N VAL A 92 13.26 -19.30 -9.01
CA VAL A 92 13.91 -19.94 -10.16
C VAL A 92 13.80 -21.47 -10.15
N ALA A 93 13.54 -22.10 -9.00
CA ALA A 93 13.33 -23.54 -8.90
C ALA A 93 12.04 -24.00 -9.62
N THR A 94 11.11 -23.08 -9.85
CA THR A 94 9.88 -23.36 -10.60
C THR A 94 10.08 -23.36 -12.12
N PHE A 95 11.25 -22.93 -12.63
CA PHE A 95 11.48 -22.78 -14.05
C PHE A 95 11.61 -24.14 -14.75
N THR A 96 10.81 -24.35 -15.77
CA THR A 96 10.94 -25.49 -16.69
C THR A 96 11.25 -24.98 -18.10
N ARG A 97 12.24 -25.60 -18.76
CA ARG A 97 12.72 -25.20 -20.08
C ARG A 97 12.37 -26.25 -21.13
N ALA A 98 11.85 -25.81 -22.26
CA ALA A 98 11.57 -26.65 -23.41
C ALA A 98 12.11 -25.98 -24.67
N ASN A 99 12.85 -26.74 -25.49
CA ASN A 99 13.25 -26.27 -26.81
C ASN A 99 12.02 -26.25 -27.71
N VAL A 100 11.83 -25.16 -28.43
CA VAL A 100 10.77 -24.98 -29.41
C VAL A 100 11.35 -24.36 -30.67
N THR A 101 10.65 -24.52 -31.81
CA THR A 101 11.06 -23.90 -33.07
C THR A 101 9.94 -23.00 -33.56
N ILE A 102 10.27 -21.77 -33.87
CA ILE A 102 9.33 -20.86 -34.56
C ILE A 102 9.29 -21.32 -36.01
N VAL A 103 8.11 -21.68 -36.48
CA VAL A 103 7.88 -22.08 -37.88
C VAL A 103 6.90 -21.11 -38.54
N ASN A 104 7.04 -20.99 -39.88
CA ASN A 104 6.04 -20.33 -40.70
C ASN A 104 5.21 -21.42 -41.39
N PRO A 105 3.95 -21.64 -41.01
CA PRO A 105 3.14 -22.67 -41.62
C PRO A 105 2.89 -22.49 -43.13
N ASP A 106 2.93 -21.24 -43.61
CA ASP A 106 2.75 -20.89 -45.02
C ASP A 106 3.99 -21.23 -45.88
N GLU A 107 5.16 -21.36 -45.21
CA GLU A 107 6.45 -21.64 -45.86
C GLU A 107 7.18 -22.79 -45.17
N PRO A 108 6.60 -24.01 -45.21
CA PRO A 108 7.07 -25.17 -44.43
C PRO A 108 8.46 -25.68 -44.84
N SER A 109 9.01 -25.19 -45.96
CA SER A 109 10.37 -25.50 -46.40
C SER A 109 11.44 -24.59 -45.79
N GLU A 110 11.06 -23.50 -45.13
CA GLU A 110 12.02 -22.64 -44.45
C GLU A 110 12.50 -23.27 -43.13
N PRO A 111 13.80 -23.19 -42.83
CA PRO A 111 14.29 -23.62 -41.53
C PRO A 111 13.71 -22.75 -40.45
N GLY A 112 13.04 -23.39 -39.47
CA GLY A 112 12.49 -22.65 -38.34
C GLY A 112 13.58 -22.04 -37.42
N THR A 113 13.20 -21.02 -36.65
CA THR A 113 14.10 -20.37 -35.67
C THR A 113 14.02 -21.05 -34.32
N PRO A 114 15.13 -21.59 -33.78
CA PRO A 114 15.11 -22.22 -32.46
C PRO A 114 14.94 -21.19 -31.32
N MET A 115 14.14 -21.54 -30.32
CA MET A 115 13.91 -20.76 -29.09
C MET A 115 13.83 -21.70 -27.88
N ILE A 116 13.91 -21.14 -26.69
CA ILE A 116 13.58 -21.83 -25.44
C ILE A 116 12.31 -21.21 -24.89
N ARG A 117 11.29 -22.03 -24.63
CA ARG A 117 10.13 -21.67 -23.83
C ARG A 117 10.43 -21.96 -22.37
N VAL A 118 10.43 -20.93 -21.53
CA VAL A 118 10.60 -21.05 -20.07
C VAL A 118 9.25 -20.83 -19.42
N ARG A 119 8.70 -21.87 -18.79
CA ARG A 119 7.52 -21.76 -17.94
C ARG A 119 7.94 -21.50 -16.52
N TYR A 120 7.13 -20.74 -15.76
CA TYR A 120 7.36 -20.45 -14.37
C TYR A 120 6.05 -20.45 -13.60
N ARG A 121 6.17 -20.63 -12.28
CA ARG A 121 5.09 -20.39 -11.32
C ARG A 121 5.51 -19.23 -10.41
N TYR A 122 4.60 -18.27 -10.25
CA TYR A 122 4.74 -17.16 -9.33
C TYR A 122 3.86 -17.42 -8.11
N THR A 123 4.39 -17.15 -6.91
CA THR A 123 3.68 -17.28 -5.64
C THR A 123 3.94 -16.04 -4.80
N ASP A 124 2.91 -15.55 -4.13
CA ASP A 124 2.96 -14.36 -3.25
C ASP A 124 1.93 -14.46 -2.13
N ASP A 125 2.14 -13.68 -1.07
CA ASP A 125 1.08 -13.38 -0.13
C ASP A 125 0.24 -12.23 -0.69
N ALA A 126 -1.06 -12.31 -0.50
CA ALA A 126 -1.99 -11.35 -1.06
C ALA A 126 -3.12 -11.04 -0.08
N VAL A 127 -3.65 -9.84 -0.19
CA VAL A 127 -4.85 -9.41 0.51
C VAL A 127 -5.96 -9.15 -0.50
N VAL A 128 -7.13 -9.70 -0.22
CA VAL A 128 -8.31 -9.61 -1.09
C VAL A 128 -9.51 -9.07 -0.28
N PRO A 129 -10.51 -8.44 -0.91
CA PRO A 129 -11.73 -8.03 -0.23
C PRO A 129 -12.46 -9.20 0.44
N VAL A 130 -13.18 -8.92 1.52
CA VAL A 130 -13.95 -9.93 2.27
C VAL A 130 -14.94 -10.70 1.39
N ASP A 131 -15.53 -10.07 0.39
CA ASP A 131 -16.47 -10.72 -0.54
C ASP A 131 -15.78 -11.72 -1.48
N MET A 132 -14.47 -11.60 -1.68
CA MET A 132 -13.64 -12.58 -2.39
C MET A 132 -13.11 -13.72 -1.50
N ALA A 133 -13.43 -13.74 -0.20
CA ALA A 133 -12.90 -14.75 0.74
C ALA A 133 -13.15 -16.20 0.32
N LYS A 134 -14.22 -16.48 -0.41
CA LYS A 134 -14.58 -17.83 -0.89
C LYS A 134 -14.13 -18.10 -2.33
N ARG A 135 -13.56 -17.15 -3.01
CA ARG A 135 -13.12 -17.31 -4.39
C ARG A 135 -11.79 -18.07 -4.42
N SER A 136 -11.71 -19.17 -5.14
CA SER A 136 -10.48 -19.99 -5.24
C SER A 136 -9.64 -19.65 -6.47
N ALA A 137 -10.24 -19.01 -7.48
CA ALA A 137 -9.53 -18.65 -8.70
C ALA A 137 -10.22 -17.47 -9.41
N LEU A 138 -9.44 -16.73 -10.21
CA LEU A 138 -9.92 -15.68 -11.11
C LEU A 138 -9.08 -15.64 -12.38
N GLY A 139 -9.70 -15.22 -13.49
CA GLY A 139 -9.00 -14.94 -14.73
C GLY A 139 -8.20 -13.65 -14.63
N LEU A 140 -6.99 -13.68 -15.15
CA LEU A 140 -6.07 -12.56 -15.20
C LEU A 140 -5.39 -12.52 -16.57
N ALA A 141 -4.56 -11.52 -16.83
CA ALA A 141 -3.61 -11.50 -17.92
C ALA A 141 -2.30 -10.84 -17.47
N VAL A 142 -1.20 -11.29 -18.07
CA VAL A 142 0.11 -10.64 -17.96
C VAL A 142 0.57 -10.18 -19.34
N MET A 143 1.47 -9.22 -19.39
CA MET A 143 2.03 -8.77 -20.66
C MET A 143 3.35 -9.47 -20.96
N SER A 144 3.72 -9.49 -22.24
CA SER A 144 5.02 -9.95 -22.73
C SER A 144 6.17 -9.20 -22.04
N PRO A 145 7.36 -9.83 -21.84
CA PRO A 145 8.54 -9.15 -21.30
C PRO A 145 8.95 -7.88 -22.07
N SER A 146 8.61 -7.83 -23.36
CA SER A 146 8.90 -6.67 -24.24
C SER A 146 7.82 -5.58 -24.25
N TYR A 147 6.85 -5.63 -23.33
CA TYR A 147 5.68 -4.74 -23.26
C TYR A 147 6.00 -3.24 -23.39
N LYS A 148 7.16 -2.81 -22.90
CA LYS A 148 7.58 -1.39 -22.97
C LYS A 148 7.67 -0.86 -24.40
N SER A 149 7.97 -1.72 -25.39
CA SER A 149 7.98 -1.34 -26.81
C SER A 149 6.57 -1.10 -27.39
N GLN A 150 5.54 -1.52 -26.64
CA GLN A 150 4.13 -1.45 -27.03
C GLN A 150 3.31 -0.48 -26.15
N THR A 151 3.99 0.42 -25.39
CA THR A 151 3.35 1.32 -24.41
C THR A 151 2.15 2.05 -24.99
N LYS A 152 2.26 2.60 -26.21
CA LYS A 152 1.15 3.32 -26.87
C LYS A 152 -0.07 2.41 -27.06
N ARG A 153 0.14 1.19 -27.56
CA ARG A 153 -0.92 0.20 -27.77
C ARG A 153 -1.60 -0.18 -26.45
N ILE A 154 -0.80 -0.38 -25.39
CA ILE A 154 -1.32 -0.73 -24.06
C ILE A 154 -2.15 0.43 -23.49
N LEU A 155 -1.68 1.68 -23.62
CA LEU A 155 -2.44 2.87 -23.20
C LEU A 155 -3.80 2.97 -23.90
N GLU A 156 -3.85 2.68 -25.21
CA GLU A 156 -5.09 2.75 -26.01
C GLU A 156 -6.05 1.58 -25.73
N GLU A 157 -5.53 0.40 -25.50
CA GLU A 157 -6.33 -0.84 -25.39
C GLU A 157 -6.67 -1.23 -23.97
N CYS A 158 -5.72 -1.08 -23.02
CA CYS A 158 -5.75 -1.76 -21.71
C CYS A 158 -5.49 -0.83 -20.52
N THR A 159 -5.78 0.46 -20.64
CA THR A 159 -5.78 1.40 -19.51
C THR A 159 -7.03 2.27 -19.54
N ALA A 160 -7.39 2.85 -18.38
CA ALA A 160 -8.36 3.93 -18.37
C ALA A 160 -7.84 5.08 -19.25
N ASN A 161 -8.72 5.66 -20.07
CA ASN A 161 -8.33 6.76 -20.97
C ASN A 161 -8.46 8.11 -20.22
N ASP A 162 -7.58 8.33 -19.25
CA ASP A 162 -7.52 9.52 -18.42
C ASP A 162 -6.08 10.04 -18.24
N SER A 163 -5.93 11.18 -17.57
CA SER A 163 -4.61 11.77 -17.30
C SER A 163 -3.76 10.88 -16.39
N HIS A 164 -4.37 10.18 -15.44
CA HIS A 164 -3.67 9.31 -14.51
C HIS A 164 -2.91 8.19 -15.24
N ALA A 165 -3.56 7.52 -16.22
CA ALA A 165 -2.88 6.50 -17.02
C ALA A 165 -1.68 7.07 -17.81
N GLN A 166 -1.77 8.31 -18.28
CA GLN A 166 -0.68 8.98 -19.00
C GLN A 166 0.52 9.26 -18.09
N ASP A 167 0.28 9.63 -16.83
CA ASP A 167 1.34 9.85 -15.84
C ASP A 167 2.15 8.58 -15.58
N PHE A 168 1.54 7.40 -15.76
CA PHE A 168 2.20 6.09 -15.61
C PHE A 168 2.73 5.49 -16.93
N ALA A 169 2.85 6.26 -18.01
CA ALA A 169 3.34 5.72 -19.29
C ALA A 169 4.73 5.05 -19.20
N SER A 170 5.63 5.52 -18.32
CA SER A 170 6.93 4.91 -18.04
C SER A 170 6.82 3.65 -17.16
N SER A 171 5.75 3.53 -16.39
CA SER A 171 5.42 2.44 -15.47
C SER A 171 4.07 1.81 -15.84
N ILE A 172 3.86 1.58 -17.14
CA ILE A 172 2.58 1.14 -17.72
C ILE A 172 2.03 -0.13 -17.07
N TRP A 173 2.90 -0.95 -16.50
CA TRP A 173 2.54 -2.15 -15.74
C TRP A 173 1.66 -1.85 -14.50
N TYR A 174 1.76 -0.61 -13.97
CA TYR A 174 0.97 -0.18 -12.81
C TYR A 174 -0.51 0.05 -13.15
N VAL A 175 -0.79 0.57 -14.35
CA VAL A 175 -2.15 0.93 -14.80
C VAL A 175 -2.76 -0.06 -15.79
N PHE A 176 -2.08 -1.17 -16.08
CA PHE A 176 -2.60 -2.22 -16.95
C PHE A 176 -3.87 -2.84 -16.37
N ASP A 177 -4.97 -2.76 -17.12
CA ASP A 177 -6.28 -3.29 -16.74
C ASP A 177 -6.85 -4.22 -17.83
N PRO A 178 -6.65 -5.55 -17.69
CA PRO A 178 -7.19 -6.52 -18.62
C PRO A 178 -8.71 -6.69 -18.52
N SER A 179 -9.38 -6.11 -17.52
CA SER A 179 -10.82 -6.18 -17.34
C SER A 179 -11.60 -5.27 -18.28
N LEU A 180 -10.95 -4.27 -18.88
CA LEU A 180 -11.56 -3.34 -19.82
C LEU A 180 -12.07 -4.06 -21.07
N ALA A 181 -13.21 -3.60 -21.59
CA ALA A 181 -13.81 -4.19 -22.80
C ALA A 181 -12.88 -4.09 -24.02
N SER A 182 -12.16 -2.97 -24.17
CA SER A 182 -11.15 -2.76 -25.21
C SER A 182 -10.01 -3.76 -25.10
N CYS A 183 -9.49 -3.97 -23.88
CA CYS A 183 -8.41 -4.92 -23.61
C CYS A 183 -8.84 -6.36 -23.88
N ARG A 184 -10.02 -6.77 -23.41
CA ARG A 184 -10.56 -8.11 -23.71
C ARG A 184 -10.74 -8.34 -25.20
N LYS A 185 -11.17 -7.31 -25.96
CA LYS A 185 -11.27 -7.41 -27.42
C LYS A 185 -9.90 -7.56 -28.07
N ALA A 186 -8.90 -6.81 -27.64
CA ALA A 186 -7.52 -6.91 -28.14
C ALA A 186 -6.93 -8.29 -27.85
N MET A 187 -7.06 -8.78 -26.62
CA MET A 187 -6.62 -10.15 -26.23
C MET A 187 -7.29 -11.23 -27.07
N ALA A 188 -8.61 -11.13 -27.30
CA ALA A 188 -9.34 -12.11 -28.10
C ALA A 188 -8.92 -12.10 -29.58
N ALA A 189 -8.64 -10.90 -30.14
CA ALA A 189 -8.14 -10.79 -31.51
C ALA A 189 -6.73 -11.37 -31.65
N GLU A 190 -5.85 -11.12 -30.68
CA GLU A 190 -4.50 -11.70 -30.64
C GLU A 190 -4.55 -13.23 -30.51
N GLN A 191 -5.37 -13.77 -29.58
CA GLN A 191 -5.54 -15.20 -29.42
C GLN A 191 -6.07 -15.85 -30.71
N LYS A 192 -7.06 -15.23 -31.35
CA LYS A 192 -7.58 -15.74 -32.64
C LYS A 192 -6.50 -15.78 -33.72
N ALA A 193 -5.66 -14.78 -33.83
CA ALA A 193 -4.56 -14.77 -34.80
C ALA A 193 -3.55 -15.91 -34.53
N ILE A 194 -3.27 -16.19 -33.26
CA ILE A 194 -2.41 -17.30 -32.84
C ILE A 194 -3.07 -18.64 -33.16
N ASP A 195 -4.35 -18.80 -32.85
CA ASP A 195 -5.08 -20.06 -33.11
C ASP A 195 -5.16 -20.34 -34.63
N ASP A 196 -5.48 -19.33 -35.44
CA ASP A 196 -5.54 -19.42 -36.88
C ASP A 196 -4.16 -19.83 -37.46
N ALA A 197 -3.08 -19.17 -37.03
CA ALA A 197 -1.72 -19.48 -37.47
C ALA A 197 -1.24 -20.85 -36.98
N SER A 198 -1.65 -21.29 -35.81
CA SER A 198 -1.26 -22.58 -35.22
C SER A 198 -2.02 -23.77 -35.77
N ALA A 199 -3.13 -23.55 -36.46
CA ALA A 199 -4.03 -24.63 -36.94
C ALA A 199 -3.35 -25.66 -37.84
N SER A 200 -2.28 -25.28 -38.53
CA SER A 200 -1.54 -26.14 -39.47
C SER A 200 -0.19 -26.64 -38.95
N LEU A 201 0.12 -26.42 -37.63
CA LEU A 201 1.33 -26.95 -37.03
C LEU A 201 1.33 -28.47 -37.01
N SER A 202 2.43 -29.09 -37.46
CA SER A 202 2.58 -30.57 -37.47
C SER A 202 2.86 -31.13 -36.08
N ASP A 203 3.51 -30.35 -35.20
CA ASP A 203 3.78 -30.73 -33.82
C ASP A 203 3.69 -29.49 -32.90
N PRO A 204 2.51 -29.19 -32.36
CA PRO A 204 2.31 -28.02 -31.48
C PRO A 204 3.03 -28.11 -30.12
N THR A 205 3.67 -29.24 -29.80
CA THR A 205 4.47 -29.37 -28.56
C THR A 205 5.86 -28.76 -28.70
N THR A 206 6.45 -28.88 -29.88
CA THR A 206 7.81 -28.41 -30.19
C THR A 206 7.85 -27.26 -31.21
N GLN A 207 6.73 -27.01 -31.90
CA GLN A 207 6.60 -25.92 -32.87
C GLN A 207 5.71 -24.80 -32.31
N VAL A 208 6.08 -23.56 -32.61
CA VAL A 208 5.31 -22.36 -32.27
C VAL A 208 5.28 -21.42 -33.47
N VAL A 209 4.24 -20.61 -33.59
CA VAL A 209 4.13 -19.59 -34.62
C VAL A 209 4.71 -18.27 -34.14
N LYS A 210 5.08 -17.39 -35.07
CA LYS A 210 5.62 -16.04 -34.72
C LYS A 210 4.60 -15.19 -33.95
N GLU A 211 3.31 -15.36 -34.23
CA GLU A 211 2.20 -14.70 -33.53
C GLU A 211 2.20 -15.03 -32.04
N GLU A 212 2.46 -16.31 -31.69
CA GLU A 212 2.56 -16.76 -30.31
C GLU A 212 3.78 -16.16 -29.60
N VAL A 213 4.95 -16.16 -30.24
CA VAL A 213 6.18 -15.58 -29.66
C VAL A 213 6.09 -14.05 -29.55
N GLY A 214 5.39 -13.42 -30.49
CA GLY A 214 5.17 -11.96 -30.54
C GLY A 214 3.96 -11.47 -29.75
N ARG A 215 3.21 -12.36 -29.06
CA ARG A 215 2.02 -11.94 -28.31
C ARG A 215 2.35 -10.89 -27.26
N LEU A 216 1.45 -9.95 -27.10
CA LEU A 216 1.56 -8.93 -26.06
C LEU A 216 0.87 -9.37 -24.76
N TYR A 217 -0.31 -9.95 -24.86
CA TYR A 217 -1.15 -10.32 -23.72
C TYR A 217 -1.25 -11.84 -23.55
N LEU A 218 -0.83 -12.32 -22.40
CA LEU A 218 -0.95 -13.75 -22.03
C LEU A 218 -2.06 -13.90 -20.99
N PRO A 219 -3.23 -14.46 -21.36
CA PRO A 219 -4.23 -14.84 -20.38
C PRO A 219 -3.69 -15.88 -19.41
N THR A 220 -3.99 -15.72 -18.12
CA THR A 220 -3.60 -16.66 -17.07
C THR A 220 -4.72 -16.79 -16.03
N THR A 221 -4.58 -17.74 -15.12
CA THR A 221 -5.48 -17.92 -13.99
C THR A 221 -4.69 -17.74 -12.70
N VAL A 222 -5.21 -16.89 -11.83
CA VAL A 222 -4.73 -16.77 -10.46
C VAL A 222 -5.49 -17.75 -9.59
N SER A 223 -4.77 -18.55 -8.82
CA SER A 223 -5.32 -19.39 -7.76
C SER A 223 -5.11 -18.70 -6.42
N LEU A 224 -6.12 -18.76 -5.54
CA LEU A 224 -6.09 -18.21 -4.19
C LEU A 224 -6.16 -19.36 -3.19
N GLY A 225 -5.17 -19.46 -2.31
CA GLY A 225 -5.10 -20.43 -1.22
C GLY A 225 -6.16 -20.19 -0.13
N PRO A 226 -6.15 -20.92 0.98
CA PRO A 226 -7.03 -20.71 2.13
C PRO A 226 -6.91 -19.30 2.71
N ASP A 227 -7.94 -18.87 3.46
CA ASP A 227 -7.90 -17.66 4.27
C ASP A 227 -6.98 -17.86 5.47
N LYS A 228 -5.99 -16.98 5.64
CA LYS A 228 -4.98 -16.99 6.71
C LYS A 228 -5.12 -15.78 7.64
N THR A 229 -6.20 -15.01 7.48
CA THR A 229 -6.42 -13.80 8.27
C THR A 229 -6.67 -14.17 9.73
N ASN A 230 -5.99 -13.50 10.64
CA ASN A 230 -6.22 -13.63 12.08
C ASN A 230 -7.70 -13.36 12.42
N GLN A 231 -8.36 -14.33 12.98
CA GLN A 231 -9.75 -14.24 13.45
C GLN A 231 -9.82 -13.93 14.96
N GLY A 232 -8.68 -13.92 15.65
CA GLY A 232 -8.54 -13.58 17.05
C GLY A 232 -8.55 -12.07 17.31
N LYS A 233 -8.30 -11.72 18.56
CA LYS A 233 -8.05 -10.32 18.95
C LYS A 233 -6.55 -10.14 19.15
N SER A 234 -5.99 -9.20 18.43
CA SER A 234 -4.63 -8.70 18.63
C SER A 234 -4.67 -7.25 19.12
N TYR A 235 -3.70 -6.86 19.89
CA TYR A 235 -3.60 -5.53 20.49
C TYR A 235 -2.21 -4.95 20.26
N PRO A 236 -2.08 -3.61 20.14
CA PRO A 236 -0.80 -2.96 20.36
C PRO A 236 -0.22 -3.34 21.73
N GLU A 237 1.10 -3.39 21.84
CA GLU A 237 1.77 -3.57 23.14
C GLU A 237 1.65 -2.30 24.00
N TYR A 238 0.42 -2.02 24.48
CA TYR A 238 0.11 -0.80 25.25
C TYR A 238 0.96 -0.67 26.51
N ASP A 239 1.28 -1.77 27.19
CA ASP A 239 2.16 -1.76 28.34
C ASP A 239 3.58 -1.27 27.99
N ARG A 240 4.11 -1.64 26.84
CA ARG A 240 5.41 -1.20 26.34
C ARG A 240 5.36 0.25 25.86
N LEU A 241 4.33 0.64 25.10
CA LEU A 241 4.13 2.02 24.64
C LEU A 241 4.02 2.99 25.81
N PHE A 242 3.23 2.63 26.83
CA PHE A 242 3.04 3.46 28.02
C PHE A 242 4.07 3.21 29.13
N ALA A 243 5.09 2.38 28.89
CA ALA A 243 6.29 2.35 29.75
C ALA A 243 7.27 3.48 29.44
N GLY A 244 7.13 4.13 28.26
CA GLY A 244 8.08 5.09 27.69
C GLY A 244 9.10 4.37 26.80
N GLY A 245 8.98 4.56 25.50
CA GLY A 245 9.84 3.96 24.48
C GLY A 245 11.01 4.86 24.10
N VAL A 246 10.78 5.81 23.17
CA VAL A 246 11.80 6.76 22.71
C VAL A 246 12.15 7.84 23.76
N LYS A 247 11.20 8.16 24.65
CA LYS A 247 11.39 9.08 25.77
C LYS A 247 10.86 8.47 27.06
N PRO A 248 11.57 8.62 28.21
CA PRO A 248 11.05 8.19 29.49
C PRO A 248 9.68 8.82 29.80
N ASP A 249 8.77 8.04 30.36
CA ASP A 249 7.43 8.48 30.77
C ASP A 249 6.66 9.27 29.69
N THR A 250 6.90 8.96 28.43
CA THR A 250 6.28 9.67 27.30
C THR A 250 5.94 8.68 26.19
N LEU A 251 4.73 8.80 25.63
CA LEU A 251 4.33 8.17 24.36
C LEU A 251 4.39 9.22 23.27
N VAL A 252 5.21 9.00 22.25
CA VAL A 252 5.40 9.94 21.15
C VAL A 252 4.76 9.42 19.86
N PHE A 253 3.82 10.19 19.31
CA PHE A 253 3.32 10.02 17.95
C PHE A 253 4.11 10.92 17.00
N GLY A 254 4.65 10.36 15.93
CA GLY A 254 5.30 11.07 14.83
C GLY A 254 4.35 11.15 13.64
N LEU A 255 3.75 12.30 13.36
CA LEU A 255 2.81 12.50 12.27
C LEU A 255 3.50 13.27 11.13
N VAL A 256 3.70 12.64 9.98
CA VAL A 256 4.33 13.29 8.81
C VAL A 256 3.39 13.22 7.63
N ASN A 257 3.02 14.40 7.13
CA ASN A 257 2.18 14.53 5.94
C ASN A 257 2.99 15.11 4.77
N GLY A 258 2.89 14.45 3.62
CA GLY A 258 3.45 14.92 2.35
C GLY A 258 2.52 15.87 1.61
N TYR A 259 3.06 16.55 0.60
CA TYR A 259 2.24 17.23 -0.40
C TYR A 259 1.47 16.20 -1.23
N LEU A 260 0.22 16.52 -1.58
CA LEU A 260 -0.65 15.68 -2.40
C LEU A 260 -0.89 16.26 -3.81
N ASP A 261 -0.81 17.58 -3.95
CA ASP A 261 -1.08 18.25 -5.22
C ASP A 261 0.22 18.51 -6.00
N HIS A 262 0.21 18.25 -7.30
CA HIS A 262 1.33 18.57 -8.17
C HIS A 262 1.46 20.09 -8.34
N GLY A 263 2.43 20.70 -7.64
CA GLY A 263 2.82 22.10 -7.80
C GLY A 263 2.37 23.07 -6.73
N ALA A 264 1.52 22.69 -5.78
CA ALA A 264 1.23 23.51 -4.59
C ALA A 264 2.13 23.03 -3.44
N HIS A 265 3.13 23.84 -3.07
CA HIS A 265 4.05 23.52 -1.97
C HIS A 265 3.83 24.50 -0.81
N ASP A 266 2.57 24.76 -0.49
CA ASP A 266 2.15 25.64 0.59
C ASP A 266 0.85 25.15 1.25
N ALA A 267 0.23 25.96 2.07
CA ALA A 267 -1.03 25.61 2.74
C ALA A 267 -2.24 25.44 1.79
N THR A 268 -2.11 25.74 0.50
CA THR A 268 -3.20 25.50 -0.47
C THR A 268 -3.23 24.07 -1.00
N ASP A 269 -2.16 23.29 -0.74
CA ASP A 269 -2.11 21.87 -1.03
C ASP A 269 -3.19 21.08 -0.27
N SER A 270 -3.80 20.09 -0.91
CA SER A 270 -4.83 19.27 -0.27
C SER A 270 -4.28 18.45 0.91
N GLY A 271 -3.01 18.07 0.89
CA GLY A 271 -2.33 17.43 2.01
C GLY A 271 -2.28 18.30 3.29
N TYR A 272 -2.29 19.64 3.15
CA TYR A 272 -2.38 20.53 4.31
C TYR A 272 -3.74 20.39 5.00
N ALA A 273 -4.83 20.32 4.25
CA ALA A 273 -6.16 20.08 4.81
C ALA A 273 -6.24 18.72 5.51
N GLU A 274 -5.73 17.67 4.87
CA GLU A 274 -5.66 16.34 5.47
C GLU A 274 -4.83 16.32 6.77
N TRP A 275 -3.72 17.06 6.80
CA TRP A 275 -2.91 17.22 8.01
C TRP A 275 -3.69 17.90 9.15
N MET A 276 -4.42 18.99 8.85
CA MET A 276 -5.25 19.67 9.82
C MET A 276 -6.40 18.80 10.33
N ASP A 277 -7.01 18.01 9.46
CA ASP A 277 -8.04 17.03 9.84
C ASP A 277 -7.47 15.91 10.74
N THR A 278 -6.24 15.46 10.49
CA THR A 278 -5.53 14.52 11.37
C THR A 278 -5.37 15.12 12.76
N LEU A 279 -4.88 16.37 12.84
CA LEU A 279 -4.68 17.06 14.13
C LEU A 279 -6.01 17.31 14.83
N LYS A 280 -7.06 17.74 14.12
CA LYS A 280 -8.38 17.94 14.70
C LYS A 280 -8.89 16.70 15.44
N GLU A 281 -8.82 15.55 14.78
CA GLU A 281 -9.29 14.29 15.38
C GLU A 281 -8.37 13.82 16.51
N ALA A 282 -7.05 13.90 16.33
CA ALA A 282 -6.07 13.47 17.33
C ALA A 282 -6.13 14.27 18.62
N LEU A 283 -6.44 15.57 18.53
CA LEU A 283 -6.47 16.47 19.70
C LEU A 283 -7.78 16.40 20.51
N LYS A 284 -8.83 15.72 20.03
CA LYS A 284 -10.16 15.73 20.67
C LYS A 284 -10.21 15.10 22.06
N VAL A 285 -9.39 14.08 22.32
CA VAL A 285 -9.53 13.25 23.54
C VAL A 285 -8.63 13.66 24.68
N ARG A 286 -7.70 14.58 24.46
CA ARG A 286 -6.77 15.09 25.48
C ARG A 286 -6.52 16.59 25.27
N ASP A 287 -6.18 17.30 26.37
CA ASP A 287 -5.89 18.75 26.33
C ASP A 287 -4.43 18.98 25.92
N PHE A 288 -4.15 18.87 24.63
CA PHE A 288 -2.83 19.12 24.07
C PHE A 288 -2.50 20.62 24.05
N LYS A 289 -1.29 20.95 24.43
CA LYS A 289 -0.72 22.31 24.35
C LYS A 289 0.49 22.31 23.44
N LEU A 290 0.73 23.44 22.78
CA LEU A 290 1.96 23.65 22.03
C LEU A 290 3.16 23.62 22.99
N ALA A 291 4.06 22.67 22.79
CA ALA A 291 5.30 22.54 23.56
C ALA A 291 6.47 23.22 22.83
N SER A 292 6.59 23.04 21.51
CA SER A 292 7.62 23.70 20.70
C SER A 292 7.23 23.77 19.22
N ILE A 293 7.88 24.71 18.52
CA ILE A 293 7.90 24.79 17.04
C ILE A 293 9.33 25.08 16.59
N GLU A 294 9.78 24.36 15.56
CA GLU A 294 11.14 24.47 14.99
C GLU A 294 11.07 24.59 13.45
N PRO A 295 11.61 25.64 12.82
CA PRO A 295 12.18 26.86 13.46
C PRO A 295 11.16 27.61 14.34
N ALA A 296 11.66 28.39 15.29
CA ALA A 296 10.81 29.13 16.24
C ALA A 296 9.94 30.18 15.53
N GLU A 297 8.64 30.16 15.79
CA GLU A 297 7.64 31.06 15.22
C GLU A 297 6.68 31.56 16.31
N ASP A 298 6.21 32.81 16.15
CA ASP A 298 5.11 33.34 16.96
C ASP A 298 3.77 32.93 16.36
N LEU A 299 3.08 31.99 16.99
CA LEU A 299 1.76 31.53 16.59
C LEU A 299 0.60 32.27 17.25
N SER A 300 0.87 33.34 18.04
CA SER A 300 -0.15 34.11 18.72
C SER A 300 -0.78 35.21 17.86
N THR A 301 -0.12 35.64 16.78
CA THR A 301 -0.57 36.73 15.92
C THR A 301 -0.31 36.46 14.43
N PHE A 302 -1.27 36.89 13.61
CA PHE A 302 -1.21 36.74 12.14
C PHE A 302 -1.66 38.04 11.46
N ASP A 303 -1.00 38.42 10.37
CA ASP A 303 -1.47 39.47 9.45
C ASP A 303 -2.29 38.83 8.32
N VAL A 304 -3.55 39.20 8.24
CA VAL A 304 -4.50 38.70 7.25
C VAL A 304 -5.01 39.86 6.41
N GLY A 305 -4.32 40.18 5.34
CA GLY A 305 -4.71 41.28 4.45
C GLY A 305 -4.73 42.66 5.14
N GLY A 306 -3.77 42.92 6.02
CA GLY A 306 -3.66 44.16 6.80
C GLY A 306 -4.51 44.17 8.07
N LYS A 307 -5.17 43.08 8.42
CA LYS A 307 -5.88 42.88 9.70
C LYS A 307 -5.05 41.99 10.62
N THR A 308 -4.78 42.43 11.83
CA THR A 308 -4.11 41.61 12.84
C THR A 308 -5.11 40.67 13.51
N VAL A 309 -4.86 39.37 13.43
CA VAL A 309 -5.66 38.32 14.04
C VAL A 309 -4.87 37.66 15.17
N LYS A 310 -5.53 37.32 16.27
CA LYS A 310 -4.90 36.66 17.44
C LYS A 310 -5.45 35.24 17.59
N SER A 311 -4.57 34.29 17.88
CA SER A 311 -4.91 32.96 18.33
C SER A 311 -4.61 32.82 19.82
N ALA A 312 -5.46 32.16 20.57
CA ALA A 312 -5.24 31.86 21.98
C ALA A 312 -4.52 30.53 22.19
N SER A 313 -4.62 29.63 21.21
CA SER A 313 -4.06 28.29 21.29
C SER A 313 -3.75 27.70 19.90
N PHE A 314 -2.99 26.62 19.87
CA PHE A 314 -2.79 25.86 18.62
C PHE A 314 -4.11 25.24 18.10
N ALA A 315 -5.02 24.88 19.00
CA ALA A 315 -6.34 24.35 18.62
C ALA A 315 -7.17 25.35 17.81
N ASP A 316 -7.02 26.66 18.07
CA ASP A 316 -7.69 27.70 17.27
C ASP A 316 -7.25 27.63 15.81
N LEU A 317 -5.93 27.41 15.55
CA LEU A 317 -5.40 27.34 14.20
C LEU A 317 -5.99 26.13 13.44
N VAL A 318 -6.15 25.01 14.14
CA VAL A 318 -6.78 23.81 13.59
C VAL A 318 -8.26 24.06 13.30
N ALA A 319 -9.00 24.68 14.22
CA ALA A 319 -10.42 25.01 14.05
C ALA A 319 -10.67 25.99 12.89
N TRP A 320 -9.82 26.99 12.72
CA TRP A 320 -9.90 27.93 11.60
C TRP A 320 -9.81 27.26 10.25
N GLU A 321 -9.02 26.20 10.14
CA GLU A 321 -8.91 25.44 8.89
C GLU A 321 -10.06 24.45 8.72
N THR A 322 -10.40 23.69 9.77
CA THR A 322 -11.26 22.50 9.65
C THR A 322 -12.75 22.78 9.92
N ASP A 323 -13.08 23.74 10.80
CA ASP A 323 -14.46 23.99 11.24
C ASP A 323 -15.14 25.18 10.55
N ASN A 324 -14.46 25.78 9.56
CA ASN A 324 -14.87 27.02 8.92
C ASN A 324 -15.06 28.18 9.91
N GLU A 325 -14.48 28.07 11.10
CA GLU A 325 -14.46 29.15 12.06
C GLU A 325 -13.54 30.25 11.56
N LEU A 326 -13.96 31.49 11.77
CA LEU A 326 -13.14 32.65 11.41
C LEU A 326 -12.92 33.48 12.66
N PRO A 327 -11.69 33.95 12.88
CA PRO A 327 -11.41 34.93 13.95
C PRO A 327 -12.25 36.18 13.80
N ASP A 328 -12.50 36.86 14.94
CA ASP A 328 -13.23 38.11 14.96
C ASP A 328 -12.65 39.16 13.99
N GLY A 329 -13.54 39.80 13.24
CA GLY A 329 -13.16 40.83 12.26
C GLY A 329 -12.78 40.30 10.87
N LEU A 330 -12.72 38.98 10.67
CA LEU A 330 -12.59 38.39 9.34
C LEU A 330 -13.94 38.00 8.74
N THR A 331 -13.97 37.93 7.42
CA THR A 331 -15.10 37.48 6.62
C THR A 331 -14.70 36.27 5.79
N TYR A 332 -15.67 35.58 5.17
CA TYR A 332 -15.39 34.47 4.27
C TYR A 332 -14.41 34.81 3.15
N ALA A 333 -14.42 36.08 2.67
CA ALA A 333 -13.47 36.54 1.67
C ALA A 333 -12.00 36.56 2.16
N ASP A 334 -11.78 36.66 3.46
CA ASP A 334 -10.45 36.66 4.07
C ASP A 334 -9.87 35.24 4.29
N ARG A 335 -10.68 34.20 4.08
CA ARG A 335 -10.33 32.82 4.43
C ARG A 335 -9.03 32.34 3.77
N LEU A 336 -8.86 32.56 2.47
CA LEU A 336 -7.64 32.15 1.77
C LEU A 336 -6.41 32.91 2.29
N ALA A 337 -6.56 34.19 2.63
CA ALA A 337 -5.48 34.99 3.21
C ALA A 337 -5.12 34.48 4.62
N LEU A 338 -6.12 34.11 5.43
CA LEU A 338 -5.91 33.50 6.75
C LEU A 338 -5.14 32.16 6.61
N LYS A 339 -5.61 31.26 5.74
CA LYS A 339 -4.98 29.97 5.45
C LYS A 339 -3.51 30.16 5.06
N LYS A 340 -3.21 31.09 4.16
CA LYS A 340 -1.84 31.39 3.75
C LYS A 340 -1.00 31.99 4.88
N ALA A 341 -1.56 32.88 5.71
CA ALA A 341 -0.85 33.47 6.83
C ALA A 341 -0.50 32.45 7.92
N VAL A 342 -1.42 31.55 8.24
CA VAL A 342 -1.19 30.43 9.17
C VAL A 342 -0.19 29.45 8.56
N GLY A 343 -0.42 29.02 7.33
CA GLY A 343 0.44 28.08 6.63
C GLY A 343 1.89 28.55 6.50
N ALA A 344 2.12 29.83 6.28
CA ALA A 344 3.47 30.40 6.21
C ALA A 344 4.30 30.17 7.48
N LYS A 345 3.64 29.97 8.63
CA LYS A 345 4.28 29.69 9.92
C LYS A 345 4.30 28.21 10.30
N LEU A 346 3.51 27.37 9.62
CA LEU A 346 3.38 25.96 9.97
C LEU A 346 4.03 25.01 8.95
N VAL A 347 3.93 25.33 7.65
CA VAL A 347 4.47 24.48 6.58
C VAL A 347 5.99 24.40 6.70
N GLY A 348 6.53 23.19 6.67
CA GLY A 348 7.97 22.96 6.81
C GLY A 348 8.51 23.11 8.23
N HIS A 349 7.65 23.28 9.23
CA HIS A 349 8.03 23.38 10.63
C HIS A 349 7.71 22.08 11.40
N TRP A 350 8.60 21.73 12.32
CA TRP A 350 8.32 20.69 13.31
C TRP A 350 7.53 21.26 14.46
N ILE A 351 6.40 20.68 14.76
CA ILE A 351 5.51 21.13 15.83
C ILE A 351 5.39 19.99 16.84
N THR A 352 5.63 20.30 18.12
CA THR A 352 5.42 19.36 19.21
C THR A 352 4.24 19.84 20.05
N LEU A 353 3.25 18.98 20.20
CA LEU A 353 2.10 19.18 21.08
C LEU A 353 2.20 18.17 22.22
N ALA A 354 1.88 18.55 23.44
CA ALA A 354 1.98 17.68 24.61
C ALA A 354 0.73 17.75 25.48
N ALA A 355 0.31 16.61 25.98
CA ALA A 355 -0.78 16.46 26.95
C ALA A 355 -0.28 15.67 28.17
N PRO A 356 -0.26 16.26 29.37
CA PRO A 356 0.02 15.53 30.61
C PRO A 356 -1.19 14.65 30.95
N VAL A 357 -0.91 13.42 31.36
CA VAL A 357 -1.91 12.43 31.79
C VAL A 357 -1.42 11.65 32.99
N THR A 358 -2.30 10.89 33.64
CA THR A 358 -1.93 9.90 34.63
C THR A 358 -2.18 8.52 34.05
N VAL A 359 -1.20 7.62 34.17
CA VAL A 359 -1.33 6.25 33.66
C VAL A 359 -1.18 5.21 34.77
N ARG A 360 -1.92 4.13 34.64
CA ARG A 360 -1.85 2.98 35.53
C ARG A 360 -2.06 1.69 34.75
N LEU A 361 -1.16 0.74 34.89
CA LEU A 361 -1.27 -0.59 34.29
C LEU A 361 -1.70 -1.61 35.34
N GLY A 362 -2.80 -2.30 35.12
CA GLY A 362 -3.37 -3.28 36.02
C GLY A 362 -3.57 -2.69 37.43
N ASP A 363 -3.07 -3.39 38.43
CA ASP A 363 -3.12 -2.98 39.85
C ASP A 363 -1.91 -2.11 40.26
N GLY A 364 -1.08 -1.68 39.32
CA GLY A 364 0.07 -0.81 39.57
C GLY A 364 -0.33 0.55 40.13
N ALA A 365 0.64 1.31 40.69
CA ALA A 365 0.40 2.66 41.15
C ALA A 365 0.21 3.63 39.97
N PRO A 366 -0.71 4.59 40.06
CA PRO A 366 -0.80 5.69 39.09
C PRO A 366 0.50 6.49 39.03
N ARG A 367 0.93 6.88 37.83
CA ARG A 367 2.12 7.70 37.64
C ARG A 367 1.90 8.80 36.62
N PRO A 368 2.58 9.95 36.76
CA PRO A 368 2.58 10.98 35.73
C PRO A 368 3.14 10.46 34.41
N PHE A 369 2.57 10.89 33.31
CA PHE A 369 2.97 10.51 31.97
C PHE A 369 2.63 11.63 30.98
N THR A 370 3.29 11.66 29.83
CA THR A 370 3.02 12.63 28.79
C THR A 370 2.68 11.91 27.47
N ILE A 371 1.68 12.41 26.77
CA ILE A 371 1.43 12.04 25.38
C ILE A 371 1.92 13.19 24.51
N GLU A 372 2.85 12.93 23.61
CA GLU A 372 3.36 13.93 22.66
C GLU A 372 2.95 13.61 21.24
N ILE A 373 2.66 14.65 20.46
CA ILE A 373 2.50 14.59 19.01
C ILE A 373 3.60 15.44 18.40
N LEU A 374 4.56 14.80 17.75
CA LEU A 374 5.60 15.42 16.93
C LEU A 374 5.10 15.42 15.49
N THR A 375 4.76 16.56 14.93
CA THR A 375 4.12 16.62 13.61
C THR A 375 4.85 17.53 12.63
N TYR A 376 4.74 17.20 11.34
CA TYR A 376 5.35 17.93 10.25
C TYR A 376 4.49 17.82 8.98
N PHE A 377 4.23 18.96 8.35
CA PHE A 377 3.64 19.00 7.00
C PHE A 377 4.63 19.64 6.02
N GLY A 378 4.64 19.15 4.80
CA GLY A 378 5.54 19.62 3.73
C GLY A 378 6.65 18.62 3.41
N ALA A 379 6.47 17.34 3.80
CA ALA A 379 7.35 16.27 3.39
C ALA A 379 7.18 16.01 1.89
N ASP A 380 8.25 16.24 1.16
CA ASP A 380 8.39 15.95 -0.27
C ASP A 380 9.20 14.66 -0.45
N SER A 381 9.92 14.51 -1.53
CA SER A 381 10.77 13.37 -1.85
C SER A 381 11.94 13.14 -0.86
N SER A 382 12.21 14.08 0.05
CA SER A 382 13.29 13.95 1.05
C SER A 382 12.96 12.93 2.14
N PRO A 383 13.84 11.94 2.42
CA PRO A 383 13.65 11.01 3.52
C PRO A 383 13.93 11.63 4.91
N VAL A 384 14.48 12.85 4.99
CA VAL A 384 14.95 13.46 6.24
C VAL A 384 13.82 13.65 7.28
N PRO A 385 12.65 14.24 6.95
CA PRO A 385 11.55 14.36 7.91
C PRO A 385 11.07 12.99 8.40
N HIS A 386 10.97 12.02 7.51
CA HIS A 386 10.52 10.66 7.82
C HIS A 386 11.47 9.95 8.79
N LYS A 387 12.78 10.01 8.53
CA LYS A 387 13.82 9.47 9.43
C LYS A 387 13.77 10.13 10.81
N LYS A 388 13.62 11.47 10.87
CA LYS A 388 13.50 12.18 12.14
C LYS A 388 12.27 11.71 12.92
N ALA A 389 11.11 11.58 12.26
CA ALA A 389 9.90 11.12 12.90
C ALA A 389 9.99 9.65 13.34
N ILE A 390 10.38 8.73 12.47
CA ILE A 390 10.53 7.30 12.80
C ILE A 390 11.46 7.11 14.00
N LYS A 391 12.62 7.77 13.99
CA LYS A 391 13.62 7.63 15.06
C LYS A 391 13.13 8.15 16.42
N ASN A 392 12.27 9.15 16.43
CA ASN A 392 11.86 9.88 17.63
C ASN A 392 10.39 9.64 18.03
N SER A 393 9.75 8.59 17.50
CA SER A 393 8.37 8.25 17.87
C SER A 393 8.20 6.76 18.17
N ASP A 394 7.24 6.47 19.03
CA ASP A 394 6.76 5.13 19.35
C ASP A 394 5.69 4.68 18.35
N VAL A 395 4.93 5.64 17.82
CA VAL A 395 3.93 5.43 16.77
C VAL A 395 4.20 6.44 15.66
N PHE A 396 4.66 5.97 14.52
CA PHE A 396 4.86 6.79 13.33
C PHE A 396 3.67 6.65 12.39
N ILE A 397 3.16 7.77 11.89
CA ILE A 397 2.06 7.80 10.92
C ILE A 397 2.46 8.69 9.75
N TYR A 398 2.38 8.15 8.56
CA TYR A 398 2.61 8.85 7.31
C TYR A 398 1.32 8.96 6.49
N ASN A 399 1.06 10.14 5.93
CA ASN A 399 0.04 10.34 4.90
C ASN A 399 0.67 11.07 3.70
N GLY A 400 0.64 10.45 2.53
CA GLY A 400 1.21 11.01 1.31
C GLY A 400 1.43 10.00 0.20
N HIS A 401 2.08 10.44 -0.87
CA HIS A 401 2.38 9.58 -2.01
C HIS A 401 3.39 8.48 -1.67
N SER A 402 3.15 7.27 -2.19
CA SER A 402 4.11 6.15 -2.09
C SER A 402 5.19 6.17 -3.18
N TYR A 403 5.02 6.98 -4.23
CA TYR A 403 5.96 7.09 -5.37
C TYR A 403 6.33 5.74 -5.99
N ILE A 404 5.37 4.82 -6.08
CA ILE A 404 5.59 3.43 -6.52
C ILE A 404 6.72 2.75 -5.71
N GLY A 405 6.81 3.06 -4.41
CA GLY A 405 7.82 2.50 -3.52
C GLY A 405 9.22 3.14 -3.59
N TYR A 406 9.46 4.10 -4.48
CA TYR A 406 10.76 4.78 -4.65
C TYR A 406 10.78 6.22 -4.09
N GLY A 407 9.86 6.52 -3.20
CA GLY A 407 9.74 7.83 -2.54
C GLY A 407 10.60 7.96 -1.28
N PRO A 408 10.24 8.93 -0.42
CA PRO A 408 10.98 9.21 0.82
C PRO A 408 10.98 8.02 1.78
N LEU A 409 9.96 7.17 1.73
CA LEU A 409 9.85 5.95 2.53
C LEU A 409 10.41 4.70 1.83
N ASP A 410 11.13 4.82 0.70
CA ASP A 410 11.83 3.67 0.13
C ASP A 410 12.73 3.03 1.20
N PRO A 411 12.54 1.73 1.53
CA PRO A 411 13.37 1.03 2.52
C PRO A 411 14.88 1.17 2.27
N GLY A 412 15.30 1.34 1.02
CA GLY A 412 16.68 1.62 0.65
C GLY A 412 17.25 2.93 1.21
N ASN A 413 16.40 3.85 1.65
CA ASN A 413 16.81 5.07 2.33
C ASN A 413 17.14 4.86 3.81
N PHE A 414 16.76 3.72 4.42
CA PHE A 414 16.79 3.49 5.86
C PHE A 414 17.83 2.44 6.24
N SER A 415 18.22 2.50 7.50
CA SER A 415 19.07 1.51 8.17
C SER A 415 18.51 1.20 9.55
N VAL A 416 19.01 0.16 10.19
CA VAL A 416 18.64 -0.19 11.59
C VAL A 416 18.82 1.00 12.55
N ALA A 417 19.78 1.89 12.31
CA ALA A 417 20.04 3.07 13.15
C ALA A 417 18.96 4.17 13.05
N ASP A 418 18.12 4.11 12.04
CA ASP A 418 17.01 5.06 11.84
C ASP A 418 15.76 4.68 12.65
N PHE A 419 15.76 3.51 13.30
CA PHE A 419 14.66 3.03 14.15
C PHE A 419 15.04 3.03 15.63
N PRO A 420 14.12 3.34 16.56
CA PRO A 420 14.35 3.11 17.99
C PRO A 420 14.46 1.61 18.28
N SER A 421 15.15 1.24 19.37
CA SER A 421 15.22 -0.16 19.80
C SER A 421 13.99 -0.64 20.55
N SER A 422 13.13 0.29 21.03
CA SER A 422 11.85 0.00 21.68
C SER A 422 10.82 -0.52 20.69
N TYR A 423 9.73 -1.09 21.18
CA TYR A 423 8.58 -1.43 20.36
C TYR A 423 8.01 -0.20 19.65
N GLN A 424 7.54 -0.37 18.44
CA GLN A 424 7.10 0.71 17.58
C GLN A 424 5.97 0.25 16.66
N ILE A 425 5.06 1.17 16.34
CA ILE A 425 4.05 0.97 15.29
C ILE A 425 4.37 1.94 14.16
N LEU A 426 4.39 1.44 12.93
CA LEU A 426 4.45 2.28 11.73
C LEU A 426 3.12 2.17 10.98
N PHE A 427 2.42 3.27 10.79
CA PHE A 427 1.25 3.35 9.95
C PHE A 427 1.58 4.14 8.68
N ILE A 428 1.68 3.46 7.54
CA ILE A 428 2.07 4.04 6.26
C ILE A 428 0.83 4.13 5.37
N ASP A 429 0.13 5.27 5.43
CA ASP A 429 -1.08 5.54 4.65
C ASP A 429 -0.72 6.12 3.27
N GLY A 430 -0.01 5.32 2.48
CA GLY A 430 0.29 5.57 1.08
C GLY A 430 -0.37 4.53 0.18
N CYS A 431 -0.51 4.85 -1.11
CA CYS A 431 -1.05 3.91 -2.09
C CYS A 431 -0.25 2.60 -2.10
N VAL A 432 -0.93 1.45 -1.99
CA VAL A 432 -0.35 0.10 -2.13
C VAL A 432 0.87 -0.12 -1.22
N SER A 433 0.86 0.50 -0.02
CA SER A 433 2.00 0.48 0.92
C SER A 433 2.33 -0.94 1.42
N TYR A 434 1.37 -1.86 1.42
CA TYR A 434 1.57 -3.30 1.67
C TYR A 434 2.61 -3.91 0.73
N ASN A 435 2.57 -3.56 -0.56
CA ASN A 435 3.53 -4.05 -1.56
C ASN A 435 4.94 -3.48 -1.39
N TYR A 436 5.04 -2.21 -0.96
CA TYR A 436 6.31 -1.49 -1.03
C TYR A 436 7.12 -1.54 0.26
N TYR A 437 6.47 -1.75 1.41
CA TYR A 437 7.12 -1.47 2.68
C TYR A 437 7.14 -2.64 3.65
N GLU A 438 6.15 -3.52 3.66
CA GLU A 438 5.97 -4.51 4.72
C GLU A 438 7.17 -5.45 4.87
N LYS A 439 7.49 -6.25 3.86
CA LYS A 439 8.62 -7.20 3.92
C LYS A 439 9.98 -6.55 4.10
N ASP A 440 10.13 -5.32 3.63
CA ASP A 440 11.40 -4.63 3.62
C ASP A 440 11.67 -3.83 4.91
N TYR A 441 10.61 -3.43 5.66
CA TYR A 441 10.78 -2.69 6.91
C TYR A 441 11.03 -3.58 8.13
N ILE A 442 10.40 -4.75 8.21
CA ILE A 442 10.58 -5.68 9.34
C ILE A 442 12.06 -6.02 9.57
N PRO A 443 12.89 -6.33 8.55
CA PRO A 443 14.32 -6.59 8.75
C PRO A 443 15.14 -5.38 9.22
N LEU A 444 14.65 -4.16 9.03
CA LEU A 444 15.31 -2.94 9.49
C LEU A 444 15.11 -2.67 10.99
N LYS A 445 14.14 -3.34 11.60
CA LYS A 445 13.85 -3.18 13.03
C LYS A 445 14.60 -4.20 13.86
N ALA A 446 15.33 -3.74 14.87
CA ALA A 446 15.95 -4.64 15.84
C ALA A 446 14.88 -5.44 16.59
N GLY A 447 14.90 -6.77 16.46
CA GLY A 447 13.89 -7.67 17.04
C GLY A 447 12.75 -8.04 16.07
N GLY A 448 12.73 -7.48 14.86
CA GLY A 448 11.73 -7.81 13.85
C GLY A 448 10.30 -7.53 14.33
N THR A 449 9.38 -8.42 14.03
CA THR A 449 7.96 -8.37 14.40
C THR A 449 7.70 -8.22 15.90
N LYS A 450 8.57 -8.76 16.77
CA LYS A 450 8.47 -8.55 18.23
C LYS A 450 8.54 -7.08 18.66
N ASN A 451 9.10 -6.23 17.83
CA ASN A 451 9.32 -4.82 18.13
C ASN A 451 8.72 -3.88 17.08
N LEU A 452 8.03 -4.42 16.08
CA LEU A 452 7.46 -3.62 15.01
C LEU A 452 6.13 -4.20 14.54
N ASP A 453 5.08 -3.39 14.66
CA ASP A 453 3.83 -3.62 13.96
C ASP A 453 3.71 -2.62 12.79
N LEU A 454 3.27 -3.10 11.64
CA LEU A 454 3.09 -2.32 10.43
C LEU A 454 1.62 -2.26 10.05
N VAL A 455 1.11 -1.04 9.85
CA VAL A 455 -0.23 -0.81 9.27
C VAL A 455 -0.03 -0.29 7.85
N THR A 456 -0.53 -1.04 6.87
CA THR A 456 -0.35 -0.76 5.44
C THR A 456 -1.65 -0.92 4.65
N ASN A 457 -1.68 -0.43 3.41
CA ASN A 457 -2.81 -0.52 2.50
C ASN A 457 -2.50 -1.48 1.34
N GLY A 458 -3.36 -2.46 1.10
CA GLY A 458 -3.25 -3.38 -0.05
C GLY A 458 -3.60 -2.73 -1.38
N LEU A 459 -4.41 -1.67 -1.36
CA LEU A 459 -4.81 -0.90 -2.54
C LEU A 459 -4.44 0.58 -2.40
N GLU A 460 -4.86 1.38 -3.37
CA GLU A 460 -4.68 2.84 -3.35
C GLU A 460 -5.44 3.46 -2.18
N ALA A 461 -4.76 4.34 -1.44
CA ALA A 461 -5.37 5.19 -0.44
C ALA A 461 -5.87 6.47 -1.13
N PRO A 462 -7.16 6.81 -1.02
CA PRO A 462 -7.65 8.06 -1.59
C PRO A 462 -7.09 9.26 -0.82
N ALA A 463 -6.76 10.31 -1.56
CA ALA A 463 -6.19 11.55 -1.00
C ALA A 463 -7.19 12.42 -0.22
N TYR A 464 -8.39 11.94 0.05
CA TYR A 464 -9.42 12.65 0.81
C TYR A 464 -10.00 11.76 1.91
N ASN A 465 -10.33 12.34 3.05
CA ASN A 465 -10.78 11.67 4.28
C ASN A 465 -9.71 10.82 5.01
N SER A 466 -8.49 10.71 4.49
CA SER A 466 -7.39 10.01 5.18
C SER A 466 -7.04 10.71 6.48
N GLY A 467 -7.00 12.04 6.50
CA GLY A 467 -6.68 12.82 7.70
C GLY A 467 -7.60 12.50 8.87
N TYR A 468 -8.91 12.49 8.67
CA TYR A 468 -9.87 12.08 9.72
C TYR A 468 -9.61 10.67 10.22
N ALA A 469 -9.33 9.74 9.31
CA ALA A 469 -9.10 8.34 9.64
C ALA A 469 -7.85 8.17 10.52
N LEU A 470 -6.75 8.82 10.13
CA LEU A 470 -5.49 8.78 10.88
C LEU A 470 -5.60 9.44 12.26
N GLY A 471 -6.27 10.59 12.33
CA GLY A 471 -6.52 11.26 13.61
C GLY A 471 -7.38 10.43 14.56
N ARG A 472 -8.39 9.70 14.05
CA ARG A 472 -9.21 8.77 14.84
C ARG A 472 -8.41 7.57 15.33
N PHE A 473 -7.47 7.07 14.52
CA PHE A 473 -6.54 6.02 14.97
C PHE A 473 -5.76 6.50 16.20
N VAL A 474 -5.16 7.70 16.15
CA VAL A 474 -4.44 8.31 17.27
C VAL A 474 -5.37 8.45 18.48
N SER A 475 -6.52 9.09 18.31
CA SER A 475 -7.51 9.28 19.38
C SER A 475 -7.89 7.97 20.05
N ARG A 476 -8.14 6.93 19.26
CA ARG A 476 -8.56 5.63 19.76
C ARG A 476 -7.44 4.90 20.53
N MET A 477 -6.18 5.15 20.19
CA MET A 477 -5.03 4.61 20.95
C MET A 477 -4.88 5.25 22.34
N ILE A 478 -5.26 6.52 22.48
CA ILE A 478 -5.00 7.30 23.71
C ILE A 478 -6.25 7.60 24.54
N ASP A 479 -7.43 7.10 24.16
CA ASP A 479 -8.69 7.31 24.88
C ASP A 479 -8.83 6.47 26.15
N GLY A 480 -7.88 5.53 26.39
CA GLY A 480 -7.89 4.62 27.56
C GLY A 480 -8.77 3.39 27.38
N SER A 481 -9.33 3.17 26.21
CA SER A 481 -10.18 2.01 25.90
C SER A 481 -9.39 0.71 25.77
N ASN A 482 -8.09 0.76 25.50
CA ASN A 482 -7.23 -0.37 25.13
C ASN A 482 -7.75 -1.07 23.86
N ALA A 483 -7.95 -0.29 22.81
CA ALA A 483 -8.52 -0.77 21.57
C ALA A 483 -7.66 -1.87 20.93
N SER A 484 -8.31 -2.95 20.47
CA SER A 484 -7.68 -3.96 19.61
C SER A 484 -7.33 -3.39 18.24
N TYR A 485 -6.44 -4.06 17.50
CA TYR A 485 -6.14 -3.64 16.13
C TYR A 485 -7.38 -3.60 15.23
N ALA A 486 -8.30 -4.56 15.38
CA ALA A 486 -9.56 -4.51 14.66
C ALA A 486 -10.41 -3.25 14.98
N GLU A 487 -10.38 -2.75 16.22
CA GLU A 487 -11.06 -1.50 16.61
C GLU A 487 -10.32 -0.27 16.11
N LEU A 488 -8.98 -0.28 16.13
CA LEU A 488 -8.14 0.77 15.57
C LEU A 488 -8.33 0.89 14.05
N LEU A 489 -8.32 -0.23 13.33
CA LEU A 489 -8.58 -0.26 11.89
C LEU A 489 -9.98 0.25 11.54
N LYS A 490 -11.00 -0.10 12.34
CA LYS A 490 -12.36 0.45 12.18
C LYS A 490 -12.41 1.95 12.42
N ALA A 491 -11.69 2.47 13.42
CA ALA A 491 -11.60 3.91 13.67
C ALA A 491 -10.90 4.63 12.50
N ALA A 492 -9.90 4.01 11.92
CA ALA A 492 -9.16 4.49 10.76
C ALA A 492 -9.83 4.20 9.41
N ALA A 493 -11.02 3.62 9.37
CA ALA A 493 -11.72 3.35 8.13
C ALA A 493 -12.25 4.66 7.51
N ALA A 494 -11.70 5.06 6.38
CA ALA A 494 -12.19 6.16 5.55
C ALA A 494 -12.75 5.62 4.23
N THR A 495 -12.03 4.67 3.65
CA THR A 495 -12.36 3.95 2.42
C THR A 495 -11.80 2.55 2.52
N ASP A 496 -12.23 1.68 1.62
CA ASP A 496 -11.70 0.32 1.58
C ASP A 496 -10.42 0.26 0.74
N SER A 497 -9.28 0.47 1.40
CA SER A 497 -7.94 0.31 0.82
C SER A 497 -7.31 -1.05 1.16
N LEU A 498 -8.09 -2.03 1.63
CA LEU A 498 -7.62 -3.32 2.13
C LEU A 498 -6.53 -3.15 3.20
N ARG A 499 -6.83 -2.36 4.23
CA ARG A 499 -5.88 -2.04 5.29
C ARG A 499 -5.62 -3.26 6.17
N VAL A 500 -4.33 -3.50 6.45
CA VAL A 500 -3.85 -4.65 7.22
C VAL A 500 -2.90 -4.20 8.31
N VAL A 501 -2.74 -5.05 9.34
CA VAL A 501 -1.66 -4.97 10.33
C VAL A 501 -0.86 -6.25 10.23
N ASP A 502 0.46 -6.14 10.20
CA ASP A 502 1.42 -7.24 10.27
C ASP A 502 2.40 -7.02 11.43
N GLY A 503 2.91 -8.11 12.02
CA GLY A 503 3.78 -8.10 13.19
C GLY A 503 3.05 -8.25 14.52
N GLU A 504 1.74 -7.99 14.56
CA GLU A 504 0.93 -7.95 15.77
C GLU A 504 0.64 -9.33 16.40
N LEU A 505 0.88 -10.41 15.67
CA LEU A 505 0.66 -11.78 16.20
C LEU A 505 1.70 -12.17 17.26
N ASP A 506 2.84 -11.52 17.27
CA ASP A 506 3.87 -11.67 18.30
C ASP A 506 3.58 -10.86 19.58
N ASN A 507 2.53 -10.02 19.58
CA ASN A 507 2.16 -9.16 20.71
C ASN A 507 1.57 -9.97 21.86
N ALA A 508 1.93 -9.57 23.08
CA ALA A 508 1.56 -10.27 24.30
C ALA A 508 0.56 -9.49 25.17
N PHE A 509 0.35 -8.20 24.89
CA PHE A 509 -0.57 -7.38 25.69
C PHE A 509 -2.01 -7.89 25.61
N ASP A 510 -2.62 -8.02 26.79
CA ASP A 510 -3.99 -8.49 26.96
C ASP A 510 -4.69 -7.63 28.04
N PRO A 511 -5.64 -6.76 27.64
CA PRO A 511 -6.31 -5.86 28.58
C PRO A 511 -7.17 -6.60 29.63
N ASP A 512 -7.53 -7.86 29.38
CA ASP A 512 -8.25 -8.68 30.36
C ASP A 512 -7.31 -9.18 31.48
N LYS A 513 -5.99 -9.23 31.22
CA LYS A 513 -4.96 -9.55 32.24
C LYS A 513 -4.41 -8.31 32.94
N ALA A 514 -4.14 -7.26 32.20
CA ALA A 514 -3.56 -6.02 32.74
C ALA A 514 -4.05 -4.81 31.94
N ARG A 515 -5.17 -4.25 32.37
CA ARG A 515 -5.76 -3.09 31.70
C ARG A 515 -4.93 -1.82 31.91
N LEU A 516 -4.66 -1.10 30.85
CA LEU A 516 -4.10 0.26 30.90
C LEU A 516 -5.22 1.27 31.14
N VAL A 517 -5.08 2.10 32.18
CA VAL A 517 -5.95 3.24 32.46
C VAL A 517 -5.18 4.51 32.15
N VAL A 518 -5.79 5.44 31.41
CA VAL A 518 -5.21 6.73 31.01
C VAL A 518 -6.21 7.83 31.41
N GLU A 519 -5.85 8.67 32.39
CA GLU A 519 -6.67 9.74 32.95
C GLU A 519 -6.09 11.14 32.67
#